data_0f8d2c372ac7837ae4248fa756e65349
#
_entry.id   0f8d2c372ac7837ae4248fa756e65349
#
_cell.length_a   1.000
_cell.length_b   1.000
_cell.length_c   1.000
_cell.angle_alpha   90.00
_cell.angle_beta   90.00
_cell.angle_gamma   90.00
#
_symmetry.space_group_name_H-M   'P 1'
#
loop_
_entity.id
_entity.type
_entity.pdbx_description
1 polymer ?
#
loop_
_entity_poly.entity_id
_entity_poly.type
_entity_poly.pdbx_seq_one_letter_code
_entity_poly.pdbx_strand_id
1 'polypeptide(L)'
;GNYFVEHLRINAKGWIVWDKGQRGLTMSDCELAYSSFQKPTRIVTINRAALQKDFTFHPTQKPICLYEWVITNYAAAGDKILDTHAGSGACLRAAYRTGHDFLGFEIDKDYYMKANERLTDEMAQLRFAF
;
A
#
# COMPACT_ATOMS: atom_id res chain seq x y z
N GLY A 1 3.35 -10.81 1.19
CA GLY A 1 4.10 -11.34 0.15
C GLY A 1 4.62 -12.75 0.34
N ASN A 2 5.77 -12.90 0.97
CA ASN A 2 6.51 -14.19 0.98
C ASN A 2 5.74 -15.35 1.63
N TYR A 3 4.88 -15.08 2.60
CA TYR A 3 4.09 -16.09 3.31
C TYR A 3 2.98 -16.71 2.48
N PHE A 4 2.64 -16.14 1.34
CA PHE A 4 1.54 -16.62 0.49
C PHE A 4 2.03 -17.24 -0.82
N VAL A 5 3.35 -17.40 -0.99
CA VAL A 5 3.94 -17.88 -2.25
C VAL A 5 3.40 -19.25 -2.65
N GLU A 6 3.18 -20.16 -1.69
CA GLU A 6 2.63 -21.49 -1.94
C GLU A 6 1.18 -21.49 -2.45
N HIS A 7 0.44 -20.39 -2.22
CA HIS A 7 -0.95 -20.23 -2.67
C HIS A 7 -1.08 -19.48 -3.98
N LEU A 8 0.02 -18.98 -4.53
CA LEU A 8 0.02 -18.21 -5.77
C LEU A 8 0.00 -19.11 -6.98
N ARG A 9 -0.86 -18.80 -7.95
CA ARG A 9 -0.81 -19.43 -9.28
C ARG A 9 0.42 -18.89 -10.03
N ILE A 10 1.39 -19.77 -10.30
CA ILE A 10 2.77 -19.43 -10.73
C ILE A 10 2.89 -18.92 -12.19
N ASN A 11 1.87 -18.35 -12.78
CA ASN A 11 1.93 -17.86 -14.17
C ASN A 11 2.05 -16.35 -14.32
N ALA A 12 2.43 -15.62 -13.25
CA ALA A 12 2.63 -14.19 -13.35
C ALA A 12 4.03 -13.87 -13.89
N LYS A 13 4.08 -13.05 -14.92
CA LYS A 13 5.34 -12.55 -15.49
C LYS A 13 6.04 -11.53 -14.60
N GLY A 14 5.30 -10.90 -13.69
CA GLY A 14 5.82 -9.75 -12.96
C GLY A 14 5.62 -9.82 -11.45
N TRP A 15 6.63 -9.31 -10.77
CA TRP A 15 6.61 -9.02 -9.35
C TRP A 15 6.85 -7.54 -9.11
N ILE A 16 6.39 -7.04 -7.99
CA ILE A 16 6.81 -5.74 -7.48
C ILE A 16 7.74 -6.01 -6.31
N VAL A 17 8.93 -5.45 -6.38
CA VAL A 17 9.93 -5.52 -5.31
C VAL A 17 9.99 -4.16 -4.65
N TRP A 18 9.50 -4.07 -3.41
CA TRP A 18 9.75 -2.88 -2.60
C TRP A 18 11.12 -3.00 -1.95
N ASP A 19 12.10 -2.30 -2.49
CA ASP A 19 13.42 -2.11 -1.89
C ASP A 19 13.33 -1.02 -0.81
N LYS A 20 13.67 -1.38 0.43
CA LYS A 20 13.59 -0.48 1.59
C LYS A 20 14.76 0.50 1.67
N GLY A 21 15.69 0.46 0.72
CA GLY A 21 16.87 1.33 0.69
C GLY A 21 17.81 1.13 1.88
N GLN A 22 17.77 -0.04 2.50
CA GLN A 22 18.60 -0.41 3.66
C GLN A 22 19.29 -1.76 3.37
N ARG A 23 20.48 -1.93 3.91
CA ARG A 23 21.29 -3.15 3.76
C ARG A 23 21.98 -3.49 5.09
N GLY A 24 22.19 -4.81 5.29
CA GLY A 24 22.99 -5.28 6.44
C GLY A 24 22.29 -5.19 7.79
N LEU A 25 20.97 -5.00 7.81
CA LEU A 25 20.18 -5.07 9.03
C LEU A 25 19.61 -6.49 9.21
N THR A 26 19.14 -6.80 10.41
CA THR A 26 18.47 -8.09 10.70
C THR A 26 17.10 -8.21 10.03
N MET A 27 16.54 -7.12 9.56
CA MET A 27 15.26 -7.09 8.82
C MET A 27 15.48 -7.21 7.31
N SER A 28 14.50 -7.81 6.61
CA SER A 28 14.56 -7.97 5.15
C SER A 28 14.80 -6.64 4.44
N ASP A 29 15.74 -6.64 3.50
CA ASP A 29 16.08 -5.49 2.66
C ASP A 29 14.95 -5.08 1.73
N CYS A 30 14.10 -6.02 1.34
CA CYS A 30 12.97 -5.78 0.45
C CYS A 30 11.74 -6.61 0.86
N GLU A 31 10.60 -6.26 0.26
CA GLU A 31 9.39 -7.08 0.27
C GLU A 31 8.93 -7.35 -1.16
N LEU A 32 8.32 -8.52 -1.35
CA LEU A 32 7.81 -8.94 -2.65
C LEU A 32 6.28 -8.82 -2.67
N ALA A 33 5.75 -8.25 -3.74
CA ALA A 33 4.33 -8.30 -4.05
C ALA A 33 4.12 -9.04 -5.36
N TYR A 34 3.27 -10.06 -5.31
CA TYR A 34 2.81 -10.76 -6.49
C TYR A 34 1.90 -9.85 -7.33
N SER A 35 2.05 -9.90 -8.64
CA SER A 35 1.20 -9.17 -9.57
C SER A 35 0.55 -10.13 -10.56
N SER A 36 -0.78 -10.06 -10.68
CA SER A 36 -1.54 -10.78 -11.73
C SER A 36 -1.43 -10.11 -13.11
N PHE A 37 -0.90 -8.91 -13.17
CA PHE A 37 -0.68 -8.20 -14.42
C PHE A 37 0.45 -8.81 -15.25
N GLN A 38 0.28 -8.88 -16.56
CA GLN A 38 1.30 -9.35 -17.49
C GLN A 38 2.35 -8.26 -17.79
N LYS A 39 2.91 -7.68 -16.72
CA LYS A 39 3.94 -6.64 -16.78
C LYS A 39 5.29 -7.20 -16.29
N PRO A 40 6.42 -6.65 -16.73
CA PRO A 40 7.73 -7.04 -16.20
C PRO A 40 7.85 -6.78 -14.70
N THR A 41 8.69 -7.54 -14.02
CA THR A 41 9.07 -7.28 -12.63
C THR A 41 9.62 -5.86 -12.49
N ARG A 42 9.18 -5.14 -11.47
CA ARG A 42 9.60 -3.77 -11.17
C ARG A 42 10.15 -3.67 -9.76
N ILE A 43 11.15 -2.82 -9.60
CA ILE A 43 11.70 -2.45 -8.30
C ILE A 43 11.30 -1.00 -8.02
N VAL A 44 10.79 -0.75 -6.83
CA VAL A 44 10.55 0.59 -6.30
C VAL A 44 11.35 0.75 -5.01
N THR A 45 12.24 1.73 -4.97
CA THR A 45 13.04 2.03 -3.77
C THR A 45 12.37 3.13 -2.98
N ILE A 46 11.86 2.78 -1.80
CA ILE A 46 11.25 3.72 -0.87
C ILE A 46 11.80 3.40 0.51
N ASN A 47 12.58 4.34 1.06
CA ASN A 47 13.18 4.15 2.38
C ASN A 47 12.10 4.02 3.46
N ARG A 48 12.31 3.12 4.39
CA ARG A 48 11.41 2.90 5.53
C ARG A 48 11.20 4.16 6.39
N ALA A 49 12.13 5.12 6.37
CA ALA A 49 11.95 6.41 7.01
C ALA A 49 10.71 7.18 6.50
N ALA A 50 10.21 6.88 5.29
CA ALA A 50 8.94 7.41 4.81
C ALA A 50 7.75 7.02 5.71
N LEU A 51 7.82 5.88 6.43
CA LEU A 51 6.81 5.49 7.42
C LEU A 51 6.75 6.43 8.61
N GLN A 52 7.86 7.05 9.01
CA GLN A 52 7.90 7.95 10.17
C GLN A 52 7.06 9.21 9.94
N LYS A 53 6.91 9.62 8.68
CA LYS A 53 6.06 10.75 8.29
C LYS A 53 4.56 10.45 8.46
N ASP A 54 4.20 9.17 8.46
CA ASP A 54 2.81 8.71 8.48
C ASP A 54 2.32 8.23 9.85
N PHE A 55 3.09 8.44 10.91
CA PHE A 55 2.75 7.95 12.25
C PHE A 55 2.32 6.47 12.26
N THR A 56 3.27 5.59 12.54
CA THR A 56 3.05 4.13 12.47
C THR A 56 2.31 3.62 13.70
N PHE A 57 1.17 2.97 13.50
CA PHE A 57 0.42 2.29 14.57
C PHE A 57 0.10 0.82 14.25
N HIS A 58 0.29 0.40 13.01
CA HIS A 58 0.06 -0.97 12.60
C HIS A 58 1.41 -1.67 12.36
N PRO A 59 1.64 -2.90 12.87
CA PRO A 59 2.95 -3.56 12.85
C PRO A 59 3.49 -3.82 11.43
N THR A 60 2.60 -4.04 10.47
CA THR A 60 2.96 -4.29 9.06
C THR A 60 2.65 -3.11 8.14
N GLN A 61 2.51 -1.91 8.70
CA GLN A 61 2.22 -0.71 7.92
C GLN A 61 3.26 -0.47 6.84
N LYS A 62 2.79 -0.15 5.65
CA LYS A 62 3.60 0.25 4.50
C LYS A 62 3.44 1.75 4.22
N PRO A 63 4.46 2.40 3.63
CA PRO A 63 4.37 3.81 3.26
C PRO A 63 3.22 4.06 2.27
N ILE A 64 2.49 5.16 2.43
CA ILE A 64 1.43 5.55 1.50
C ILE A 64 1.99 5.72 0.09
N CYS A 65 3.15 6.36 -0.05
CA CYS A 65 3.81 6.55 -1.36
C CYS A 65 4.13 5.24 -2.10
N LEU A 66 4.25 4.11 -1.39
CA LEU A 66 4.36 2.81 -2.04
C LEU A 66 3.06 2.43 -2.75
N TYR A 67 1.93 2.62 -2.09
CA TYR A 67 0.63 2.37 -2.69
C TYR A 67 0.28 3.37 -3.79
N GLU A 68 0.64 4.66 -3.61
CA GLU A 68 0.52 5.67 -4.68
C GLU A 68 1.29 5.23 -5.92
N TRP A 69 2.53 4.77 -5.75
CA TRP A 69 3.33 4.24 -6.86
C TRP A 69 2.66 3.02 -7.52
N VAL A 70 2.14 2.08 -6.73
CA VAL A 70 1.45 0.88 -7.26
C VAL A 70 0.22 1.30 -8.05
N ILE A 71 -0.66 2.13 -7.48
CA ILE A 71 -1.90 2.56 -8.13
C ILE A 71 -1.58 3.30 -9.43
N THR A 72 -0.66 4.26 -9.40
CA THR A 72 -0.27 5.04 -10.60
C THR A 72 0.28 4.17 -11.73
N ASN A 73 0.96 3.06 -11.42
CA ASN A 73 1.57 2.20 -12.43
C ASN A 73 0.69 1.03 -12.90
N TYR A 74 -0.34 0.67 -12.12
CA TYR A 74 -1.13 -0.54 -12.36
C TYR A 74 -2.63 -0.30 -12.52
N ALA A 75 -3.19 0.76 -11.98
CA ALA A 75 -4.58 1.14 -12.18
C ALA A 75 -4.74 2.13 -13.34
N ALA A 76 -5.86 2.05 -14.03
CA ALA A 76 -6.28 3.02 -15.02
C ALA A 76 -7.21 4.08 -14.39
N ALA A 77 -7.36 5.22 -15.04
CA ALA A 77 -8.32 6.23 -14.62
C ALA A 77 -9.74 5.63 -14.57
N GLY A 78 -10.42 5.80 -13.43
CA GLY A 78 -11.77 5.26 -13.19
C GLY A 78 -11.80 3.84 -12.62
N ASP A 79 -10.66 3.17 -12.48
CA ASP A 79 -10.60 1.90 -11.75
C ASP A 79 -10.97 2.10 -10.28
N LYS A 80 -11.54 1.06 -9.67
CA LYS A 80 -11.88 1.04 -8.25
C LYS A 80 -10.87 0.18 -7.50
N ILE A 81 -10.41 0.70 -6.38
CA ILE A 81 -9.40 0.02 -5.55
C ILE A 81 -10.09 -0.74 -4.42
N LEU A 82 -9.82 -2.03 -4.33
CA LEU A 82 -10.28 -2.88 -3.24
C LEU A 82 -9.09 -3.33 -2.39
N ASP A 83 -9.14 -3.04 -1.09
CA ASP A 83 -8.18 -3.56 -0.11
C ASP A 83 -8.92 -4.45 0.90
N THR A 84 -8.70 -5.75 0.82
CA THR A 84 -9.35 -6.75 1.68
C THR A 84 -8.71 -6.86 3.07
N HIS A 85 -7.58 -6.20 3.31
CA HIS A 85 -6.83 -6.23 4.58
C HIS A 85 -6.23 -4.86 4.84
N ALA A 86 -7.09 -3.85 5.03
CA ALA A 86 -6.73 -2.44 5.00
C ALA A 86 -5.72 -2.02 6.08
N GLY A 87 -5.69 -2.71 7.23
CA GLY A 87 -4.75 -2.44 8.32
C GLY A 87 -4.75 -0.98 8.74
N SER A 88 -3.68 -0.26 8.40
CA SER A 88 -3.56 1.18 8.69
C SER A 88 -4.33 2.10 7.74
N GLY A 89 -4.99 1.57 6.72
CA GLY A 89 -5.69 2.34 5.69
C GLY A 89 -4.77 3.03 4.68
N ALA A 90 -3.48 2.69 4.64
CA ALA A 90 -2.52 3.34 3.76
C ALA A 90 -2.86 3.21 2.27
N CYS A 91 -3.38 2.04 1.85
CA CYS A 91 -3.83 1.82 0.48
C CYS A 91 -5.05 2.69 0.13
N LEU A 92 -6.01 2.81 1.05
CA LEU A 92 -7.22 3.61 0.84
C LEU A 92 -6.90 5.11 0.75
N ARG A 93 -5.97 5.59 1.58
CA ARG A 93 -5.46 6.96 1.52
C ARG A 93 -4.74 7.23 0.20
N ALA A 94 -3.93 6.29 -0.27
CA ALA A 94 -3.27 6.38 -1.57
C ALA A 94 -4.29 6.41 -2.73
N ALA A 95 -5.34 5.58 -2.67
CA ALA A 95 -6.42 5.59 -3.65
C ALA A 95 -7.14 6.95 -3.69
N TYR A 96 -7.45 7.51 -2.52
CA TYR A 96 -8.05 8.84 -2.41
C TYR A 96 -7.15 9.92 -3.06
N ARG A 97 -5.85 9.94 -2.73
CA ARG A 97 -4.88 10.91 -3.26
C ARG A 97 -4.68 10.80 -4.77
N THR A 98 -4.82 9.59 -5.32
CA THR A 98 -4.68 9.33 -6.76
C THR A 98 -6.00 9.44 -7.53
N GLY A 99 -7.09 9.87 -6.86
CA GLY A 99 -8.38 10.13 -7.48
C GLY A 99 -9.18 8.89 -7.87
N HIS A 100 -8.99 7.78 -7.15
CA HIS A 100 -9.72 6.53 -7.37
C HIS A 100 -10.80 6.32 -6.30
N ASP A 101 -11.93 5.75 -6.71
CA ASP A 101 -12.89 5.17 -5.77
C ASP A 101 -12.26 3.98 -5.06
N PHE A 102 -12.62 3.77 -3.81
CA PHE A 102 -12.04 2.67 -3.03
C PHE A 102 -13.02 2.05 -2.04
N LEU A 103 -12.73 0.81 -1.68
CA LEU A 103 -13.37 0.08 -0.60
C LEU A 103 -12.32 -0.70 0.16
N GLY A 104 -12.38 -0.71 1.49
CA GLY A 104 -11.46 -1.48 2.33
C GLY A 104 -12.18 -2.25 3.41
N PHE A 105 -11.59 -3.36 3.80
CA PHE A 105 -12.03 -4.20 4.92
C PHE A 105 -10.91 -4.34 5.94
N GLU A 106 -11.25 -4.22 7.21
CA GLU A 106 -10.37 -4.50 8.33
C GLU A 106 -11.17 -5.23 9.40
N ILE A 107 -10.66 -6.38 9.84
CA ILE A 107 -11.35 -7.23 10.82
C ILE A 107 -11.13 -6.75 12.25
N ASP A 108 -9.97 -6.15 12.53
CA ASP A 108 -9.66 -5.59 13.84
C ASP A 108 -10.34 -4.23 13.99
N LYS A 109 -11.22 -4.15 14.97
CA LYS A 109 -12.03 -2.95 15.22
C LYS A 109 -11.17 -1.72 15.56
N ASP A 110 -10.09 -1.90 16.31
CA ASP A 110 -9.26 -0.77 16.74
C ASP A 110 -8.43 -0.23 15.57
N TYR A 111 -7.92 -1.13 14.72
CA TYR A 111 -7.26 -0.72 13.48
C TYR A 111 -8.24 -0.08 12.50
N TYR A 112 -9.43 -0.63 12.36
CA TYR A 112 -10.48 -0.04 11.53
C TYR A 112 -10.81 1.39 11.96
N MET A 113 -11.04 1.62 13.25
CA MET A 113 -11.39 2.94 13.77
C MET A 113 -10.28 3.96 13.51
N LYS A 114 -9.03 3.62 13.80
CA LYS A 114 -7.87 4.48 13.57
C LYS A 114 -7.64 4.77 12.08
N ALA A 115 -7.79 3.77 11.22
CA ALA A 115 -7.65 3.93 9.78
C ALA A 115 -8.74 4.85 9.21
N ASN A 116 -9.98 4.67 9.66
CA ASN A 116 -11.12 5.48 9.23
C ASN A 116 -11.01 6.94 9.69
N GLU A 117 -10.59 7.17 10.95
CA GLU A 117 -10.32 8.51 11.47
C GLU A 117 -9.30 9.25 10.61
N ARG A 118 -8.15 8.63 10.35
CA ARG A 118 -7.07 9.21 9.51
C ARG A 118 -7.51 9.51 8.09
N LEU A 119 -8.28 8.62 7.50
CA LEU A 119 -8.82 8.83 6.15
C LEU A 119 -9.81 10.00 6.14
N THR A 120 -10.69 10.08 7.13
CA THR A 120 -11.66 11.17 7.26
C THR A 120 -10.98 12.51 7.45
N ASP A 121 -9.96 12.59 8.31
CA ASP A 121 -9.18 13.80 8.53
C ASP A 121 -8.47 14.27 7.26
N GLU A 122 -7.88 13.35 6.51
CA GLU A 122 -7.24 13.68 5.24
C GLU A 122 -8.24 14.19 4.20
N MET A 123 -9.38 13.54 4.09
CA MET A 123 -10.46 14.00 3.20
C MET A 123 -11.00 15.36 3.58
N ALA A 124 -11.06 15.69 4.88
CA ALA A 124 -11.48 16.99 5.37
C ALA A 124 -10.43 18.09 5.05
N GLN A 125 -9.13 17.81 5.27
CA GLN A 125 -8.06 18.77 5.02
C GLN A 125 -8.00 19.23 3.55
N LEU A 126 -8.17 18.33 2.60
CA LEU A 126 -8.15 18.67 1.18
C LEU A 126 -9.36 19.50 0.72
N ARG A 127 -10.47 19.50 1.46
CA ARG A 127 -11.63 20.36 1.17
C ARG A 127 -11.41 21.82 1.49
N PHE A 128 -10.43 22.15 2.33
CA PHE A 128 -10.12 23.54 2.73
C PHE A 128 -8.94 24.15 1.95
N ALA A 129 -8.35 23.39 1.02
CA ALA A 129 -7.21 23.84 0.24
C ALA A 129 -7.59 24.49 -1.11
N PHE A 130 -8.88 24.80 -1.33
CA PHE A 130 -9.39 25.49 -2.54
C PHE A 130 -10.15 26.76 -2.16
#